data_54e9c7908e20a26c5058d5b7296a5f9e
#
_entry.id   54e9c7908e20a26c5058d5b7296a5f9e
#
_cell.length_a   1.000
_cell.length_b   1.000
_cell.length_c   1.000
_cell.angle_alpha   90.00
_cell.angle_beta   90.00
_cell.angle_gamma   90.00
#
_symmetry.space_group_name_H-M   'P 1'
#
loop_
_entity.id
_entity.type
_entity.pdbx_description
1 polymer ?
#
loop_
_entity_poly.entity_id
_entity_poly.type
_entity_poly.pdbx_seq_one_letter_code
_entity_poly.pdbx_strand_id
1 'polypeptide(L)'
;MKSKTDWWTQIKEWKKKDSLGFKQIGKNIKPQQAIKSLYNKTKSFDTYITTEVGQHQMWAAQYFGFSKPNHWMTSGGLGTMGYGLPSSVGVQIAHPNS
;
A
#
# COMPACT_ATOMS: atom_id res chain seq x y z
N MET A 1 -19.77 -23.60 10.84
CA MET A 1 -18.54 -22.89 10.38
C MET A 1 -18.78 -22.49 8.93
N LYS A 2 -18.64 -21.18 8.54
CA LYS A 2 -18.79 -20.75 7.14
C LYS A 2 -17.68 -21.38 6.28
N SER A 3 -18.02 -21.82 5.09
CA SER A 3 -17.05 -22.36 4.14
C SER A 3 -16.09 -21.26 3.64
N LYS A 4 -14.92 -21.64 3.10
CA LYS A 4 -14.02 -20.65 2.45
C LYS A 4 -14.72 -19.91 1.34
N THR A 5 -15.61 -20.55 0.58
CA THR A 5 -16.41 -19.96 -0.50
C THR A 5 -17.33 -18.89 0.04
N ASP A 6 -18.03 -19.15 1.14
CA ASP A 6 -18.93 -18.17 1.77
C ASP A 6 -18.16 -16.93 2.25
N TRP A 7 -16.97 -17.12 2.81
CA TRP A 7 -16.09 -16.03 3.20
C TRP A 7 -15.65 -15.17 2.01
N TRP A 8 -15.24 -15.80 0.92
CA TRP A 8 -14.87 -15.06 -0.29
C TRP A 8 -16.03 -14.29 -0.91
N THR A 9 -17.24 -14.86 -0.88
CA THR A 9 -18.44 -14.18 -1.31
C THR A 9 -18.70 -12.94 -0.44
N GLN A 10 -18.62 -13.08 0.87
CA GLN A 10 -18.79 -11.97 1.80
C GLN A 10 -17.74 -10.87 1.60
N ILE A 11 -16.46 -11.23 1.42
CA ILE A 11 -15.39 -10.26 1.14
C ILE A 11 -15.64 -9.51 -0.16
N LYS A 12 -16.09 -10.21 -1.20
CA LYS A 12 -16.44 -9.57 -2.50
C LYS A 12 -17.58 -8.56 -2.34
N GLU A 13 -18.61 -8.90 -1.56
CA GLU A 13 -19.71 -7.98 -1.27
C GLU A 13 -19.23 -6.73 -0.50
N TRP A 14 -18.37 -6.89 0.48
CA TRP A 14 -17.79 -5.75 1.18
C TRP A 14 -16.93 -4.87 0.26
N LYS A 15 -16.13 -5.46 -0.62
CA LYS A 15 -15.32 -4.72 -1.61
C LYS A 15 -16.18 -3.89 -2.58
N LYS A 16 -17.38 -4.35 -2.93
CA LYS A 16 -18.30 -3.59 -3.80
C LYS A 16 -18.77 -2.27 -3.19
N LYS A 17 -18.73 -2.13 -1.86
CA LYS A 17 -19.16 -0.91 -1.17
C LYS A 17 -18.24 0.28 -1.39
N ASP A 18 -17.05 0.06 -1.95
CA ASP A 18 -16.03 1.11 -2.20
C ASP A 18 -15.81 2.01 -0.98
N SER A 19 -15.71 1.38 0.21
CA SER A 19 -15.58 2.08 1.49
C SER A 19 -14.33 2.98 1.59
N LEU A 20 -13.34 2.75 0.73
CA LEU A 20 -12.13 3.57 0.60
C LEU A 20 -12.21 4.53 -0.60
N GLY A 21 -13.38 4.67 -1.22
CA GLY A 21 -13.60 5.59 -2.34
C GLY A 21 -13.33 7.04 -1.92
N PHE A 22 -12.70 7.81 -2.79
CA PHE A 22 -12.51 9.24 -2.59
C PHE A 22 -12.65 10.00 -3.91
N LYS A 23 -13.03 11.27 -3.81
CA LYS A 23 -13.09 12.20 -4.97
C LYS A 23 -11.99 13.23 -4.84
N GLN A 24 -11.15 13.34 -5.85
CA GLN A 24 -10.20 14.45 -5.98
C GLN A 24 -10.98 15.68 -6.46
N ILE A 25 -11.11 16.69 -5.59
CA ILE A 25 -11.83 17.93 -5.89
C ILE A 25 -10.92 19.11 -5.56
N GLY A 26 -10.92 20.12 -6.44
CA GLY A 26 -10.12 21.32 -6.27
C GLY A 26 -8.64 21.14 -6.62
N LYS A 27 -7.83 22.15 -6.25
CA LYS A 27 -6.40 22.24 -6.60
C LYS A 27 -5.49 21.48 -5.63
N ASN A 28 -5.95 21.19 -4.42
CA ASN A 28 -5.14 20.50 -3.41
C ASN A 28 -5.14 19.00 -3.68
N ILE A 29 -3.96 18.43 -3.84
CA ILE A 29 -3.79 16.99 -4.07
C ILE A 29 -4.05 16.26 -2.76
N LYS A 30 -5.04 15.35 -2.78
CA LYS A 30 -5.31 14.46 -1.66
C LYS A 30 -4.22 13.38 -1.56
N PRO A 31 -3.81 12.97 -0.34
CA PRO A 31 -2.84 11.91 -0.15
C PRO A 31 -3.19 10.61 -0.90
N GLN A 32 -4.46 10.24 -0.90
CA GLN A 32 -4.98 9.08 -1.61
C GLN A 32 -4.70 9.16 -3.12
N GLN A 33 -4.87 10.36 -3.70
CA GLN A 33 -4.58 10.60 -5.12
C GLN A 33 -3.09 10.49 -5.42
N ALA A 34 -2.23 11.02 -4.54
CA ALA A 34 -0.78 10.92 -4.68
C ALA A 34 -0.33 9.45 -4.68
N ILE A 35 -0.81 8.66 -3.71
CA ILE A 35 -0.48 7.23 -3.61
C ILE A 35 -0.99 6.44 -4.83
N LYS A 36 -2.23 6.66 -5.26
CA LYS A 36 -2.75 6.00 -6.48
C LYS A 36 -1.96 6.37 -7.73
N SER A 37 -1.53 7.63 -7.84
CA SER A 37 -0.70 8.06 -8.97
C SER A 37 0.67 7.41 -8.96
N LEU A 38 1.29 7.29 -7.78
CA LEU A 38 2.54 6.57 -7.61
C LEU A 38 2.39 5.10 -8.03
N TYR A 39 1.40 4.41 -7.50
CA TYR A 39 1.11 3.03 -7.90
C TYR A 39 0.94 2.88 -9.41
N ASN A 40 0.13 3.73 -10.04
CA ASN A 40 -0.13 3.64 -11.48
C ASN A 40 1.13 3.82 -12.33
N LYS A 41 2.08 4.60 -11.86
CA LYS A 41 3.36 4.84 -12.55
C LYS A 41 4.39 3.74 -12.31
N THR A 42 4.29 3.02 -11.21
CA THR A 42 5.30 2.02 -10.81
C THR A 42 4.84 0.57 -10.96
N LYS A 43 3.54 0.30 -11.14
CA LYS A 43 2.96 -1.05 -11.16
C LYS A 43 3.49 -2.00 -12.26
N SER A 44 4.13 -1.46 -13.30
CA SER A 44 4.78 -2.24 -14.37
C SER A 44 6.23 -2.61 -14.06
N PHE A 45 6.78 -2.06 -12.99
CA PHE A 45 8.14 -2.35 -12.55
C PHE A 45 8.13 -3.33 -11.37
N ASP A 46 9.29 -3.93 -11.07
CA ASP A 46 9.48 -4.71 -9.87
C ASP A 46 9.71 -3.76 -8.69
N THR A 47 8.62 -3.30 -8.09
CA THR A 47 8.62 -2.19 -7.13
C THR A 47 8.48 -2.71 -5.70
N TYR A 48 9.37 -2.28 -4.84
CA TYR A 48 9.31 -2.47 -3.40
C TYR A 48 8.91 -1.16 -2.71
N ILE A 49 8.04 -1.25 -1.72
CA ILE A 49 7.59 -0.09 -0.94
C ILE A 49 8.11 -0.21 0.49
N THR A 50 8.77 0.82 0.94
CA THR A 50 9.12 1.01 2.34
C THR A 50 8.38 2.22 2.89
N THR A 51 7.94 2.18 4.13
CA THR A 51 7.27 3.32 4.77
C THR A 51 7.90 3.67 6.10
N GLU A 52 7.91 4.95 6.42
CA GLU A 52 7.99 5.43 7.78
C GLU A 52 6.64 5.25 8.50
N VAL A 53 6.59 5.60 9.77
CA VAL A 53 5.39 5.55 10.61
C VAL A 53 4.61 6.86 10.52
N GLY A 54 3.31 6.76 10.30
CA GLY A 54 2.41 7.91 10.25
C GLY A 54 1.20 7.70 9.34
N GLN A 55 0.46 8.77 9.07
CA GLN A 55 -0.74 8.72 8.23
C GLN A 55 -0.44 8.20 6.81
N HIS A 56 0.72 8.54 6.25
CA HIS A 56 1.16 8.06 4.94
C HIS A 56 1.28 6.53 4.89
N GLN A 57 1.69 5.88 5.98
CA GLN A 57 1.73 4.43 6.12
C GLN A 57 0.33 3.82 5.93
N MET A 58 -0.67 4.39 6.58
CA MET A 58 -2.07 3.94 6.44
C MET A 58 -2.59 4.17 5.03
N TRP A 59 -2.32 5.34 4.43
CA TRP A 59 -2.73 5.61 3.05
C TRP A 59 -2.02 4.71 2.05
N ALA A 60 -0.75 4.41 2.24
CA ALA A 60 -0.04 3.45 1.40
C ALA A 60 -0.67 2.06 1.51
N ALA A 61 -0.98 1.58 2.72
CA ALA A 61 -1.66 0.30 2.94
C ALA A 61 -3.03 0.22 2.23
N GLN A 62 -3.76 1.33 2.20
CA GLN A 62 -5.12 1.38 1.66
C GLN A 62 -5.18 1.60 0.14
N TYR A 63 -4.28 2.40 -0.41
CA TYR A 63 -4.40 2.92 -1.78
C TYR A 63 -3.28 2.48 -2.72
N PHE A 64 -2.20 1.90 -2.23
CA PHE A 64 -1.19 1.27 -3.08
C PHE A 64 -1.62 -0.18 -3.36
N GLY A 65 -1.59 -0.60 -4.62
CA GLY A 65 -1.95 -1.96 -5.00
C GLY A 65 -0.76 -2.91 -4.83
N PHE A 66 -0.86 -3.87 -3.90
CA PHE A 66 0.13 -4.92 -3.72
C PHE A 66 -0.32 -6.20 -4.39
N SER A 67 0.50 -6.74 -5.28
CA SER A 67 0.22 -7.98 -6.01
C SER A 67 1.20 -9.12 -5.69
N LYS A 68 2.33 -8.79 -5.07
CA LYS A 68 3.37 -9.75 -4.73
C LYS A 68 3.61 -9.78 -3.21
N PRO A 69 3.89 -10.94 -2.61
CA PRO A 69 4.30 -11.02 -1.22
C PRO A 69 5.69 -10.38 -1.04
N ASN A 70 5.98 -9.93 0.18
CA ASN A 70 7.29 -9.37 0.58
C ASN A 70 7.72 -8.10 -0.19
N HIS A 71 6.80 -7.41 -0.86
CA HIS A 71 7.06 -6.13 -1.54
C HIS A 71 6.66 -4.90 -0.71
N TRP A 72 6.27 -5.11 0.54
CA TRP A 72 5.94 -4.06 1.50
C TRP A 72 6.74 -4.24 2.78
N MET A 73 7.58 -3.28 3.10
CA MET A 73 8.33 -3.19 4.34
C MET A 73 7.84 -2.01 5.17
N THR A 74 7.33 -2.31 6.35
CA THR A 74 6.78 -1.28 7.24
C THR A 74 6.86 -1.74 8.70
N SER A 75 7.11 -0.82 9.61
CA SER A 75 7.04 -1.09 11.05
C SER A 75 5.57 -1.00 11.53
N GLY A 76 4.75 -1.98 11.14
CA GLY A 76 3.31 -1.98 11.42
C GLY A 76 2.94 -2.46 12.83
N GLY A 77 3.83 -3.12 13.53
CA GLY A 77 3.63 -3.62 14.90
C GLY A 77 4.06 -2.59 15.94
N LEU A 78 5.35 -2.36 16.06
CA LEU A 78 5.92 -1.44 17.05
C LEU A 78 5.84 0.04 16.64
N GLY A 79 5.67 0.34 15.35
CA GLY A 79 5.61 1.71 14.87
C GLY A 79 6.94 2.45 15.05
N THR A 80 8.05 1.80 14.73
CA THR A 80 9.39 2.34 14.91
C THR A 80 9.67 3.44 13.90
N MET A 81 9.81 4.67 14.34
CA MET A 81 10.26 5.80 13.52
C MET A 81 11.73 5.62 13.14
N GLY A 82 12.09 6.08 11.93
CA GLY A 82 13.44 5.87 11.39
C GLY A 82 13.62 4.51 10.67
N TYR A 83 12.53 3.77 10.45
CA TYR A 83 12.56 2.47 9.77
C TYR A 83 12.62 2.59 8.23
N GLY A 84 11.91 3.55 7.64
CA GLY A 84 11.64 3.58 6.21
C GLY A 84 12.90 3.79 5.36
N LEU A 85 13.71 4.78 5.68
CA LEU A 85 14.92 5.10 4.91
C LEU A 85 15.96 3.96 4.96
N PRO A 86 16.41 3.45 6.11
CA PRO A 86 17.37 2.35 6.14
C PRO A 86 16.81 1.07 5.51
N SER A 87 15.52 0.81 5.64
CA SER A 87 14.86 -0.31 4.97
C SER A 87 14.93 -0.16 3.44
N SER A 88 14.71 1.03 2.89
CA SER A 88 14.80 1.26 1.44
C SER A 88 16.21 1.07 0.91
N VAL A 89 17.23 1.52 1.66
CA VAL A 89 18.64 1.28 1.32
C VAL A 89 18.94 -0.23 1.30
N GLY A 90 18.49 -0.96 2.31
CA GLY A 90 18.67 -2.42 2.38
C GLY A 90 18.00 -3.14 1.20
N VAL A 91 16.77 -2.75 0.85
CA VAL A 91 16.05 -3.29 -0.31
C VAL A 91 16.81 -3.00 -1.61
N GLN A 92 17.28 -1.76 -1.81
CA GLN A 92 18.03 -1.39 -3.03
C GLN A 92 19.34 -2.17 -3.17
N ILE A 93 20.02 -2.48 -2.06
CA ILE A 93 21.22 -3.34 -2.08
C ILE A 93 20.86 -4.77 -2.47
N ALA A 94 19.78 -5.30 -1.91
CA ALA A 94 19.31 -6.67 -2.19
C ALA A 94 18.71 -6.84 -3.59
N HIS A 95 18.09 -5.78 -4.11
CA HIS A 95 17.39 -5.76 -5.40
C HIS A 95 17.82 -4.55 -6.25
N PRO A 96 19.06 -4.53 -6.76
CA PRO A 96 19.63 -3.34 -7.40
C PRO A 96 18.93 -2.91 -8.69
N ASN A 97 18.16 -3.81 -9.31
CA ASN A 97 17.45 -3.59 -10.58
C ASN A 97 15.94 -3.30 -10.39
N SER A 98 15.49 -3.09 -9.17
CA SER A 98 14.07 -2.81 -8.86
C SER A 98 13.79 -1.33 -8.84
#